data_a5b7afd28b1e456a0af7dff27d4e5ee2
#
_entry.id   a5b7afd28b1e456a0af7dff27d4e5ee2
#
_cell.length_a   1.000
_cell.length_b   1.000
_cell.length_c   1.000
_cell.angle_alpha   90.00
_cell.angle_beta   90.00
_cell.angle_gamma   90.00
#
_symmetry.space_group_name_H-M   'P 1'
#
loop_
_entity.id
_entity.type
_entity.pdbx_description
1 polymer ?
#
loop_
_entity_poly.entity_id
_entity_poly.type
_entity_poly.pdbx_seq_one_letter_code
_entity_poly.pdbx_strand_id
1 'polypeptide(L)'
;MSKQLALALRAPAEHGEFLHSGKRHGTVIVWRAQCRPQWGKIAPSDDLPAAMADHLGEIDRYFTPNEFRNWRRVELLISLRACYVDLDGWTDWPALLDFLEARGLPMPSLIVESGRGLHLYWPMDAAPKQSLPIWQAVQDELVKKLAQVGADPAARDCTRVLRIVGSVNSKNSAEVRGWVVSPRQWTLHELADEVLGPRKTVAKVAGLEGARVKRAASVHQRTGPYRLWHQRYQDLCLIAEHHAFMRSHGVAEGSRDKLLFLLAVALSWFTSADGLPEHIQRVAKTYMPSLSVREVVTYTQTIITRAMAARSGEKYEWNGRQKDPRYEFRTETLRSWLGPLITPGLESQLIALGPPKSAAERAAVRSEQKAKAEKRRSRVKEGRYSQTRAEYSAKAEERAQKAQELRESGLSFSAIAVQLETSKGRVREWLKGRTACARPCIAPAG
;
A
#
# COMPACT_ATOMS: atom_id res chain seq x y z
N MET A 1 -18.94 -15.20 -16.46
CA MET A 1 -18.52 -16.40 -15.67
C MET A 1 -19.67 -16.90 -14.81
N SER A 2 -19.95 -18.20 -14.76
CA SER A 2 -21.03 -18.74 -13.92
C SER A 2 -20.65 -18.76 -12.45
N LYS A 3 -21.62 -18.50 -11.54
CA LYS A 3 -21.46 -18.67 -10.07
C LYS A 3 -20.91 -20.04 -9.65
N GLN A 4 -21.04 -21.04 -10.50
CA GLN A 4 -20.60 -22.43 -10.25
C GLN A 4 -19.07 -22.62 -10.26
N LEU A 5 -18.29 -21.64 -10.75
CA LEU A 5 -16.82 -21.72 -10.84
C LEU A 5 -16.09 -20.94 -9.75
N ALA A 6 -16.79 -20.18 -8.91
CA ALA A 6 -16.18 -19.42 -7.82
C ALA A 6 -16.19 -20.23 -6.52
N LEU A 7 -15.04 -20.23 -5.82
CA LEU A 7 -14.93 -20.85 -4.50
C LEU A 7 -15.56 -19.92 -3.44
N ALA A 8 -16.55 -20.42 -2.71
CA ALA A 8 -17.18 -19.67 -1.64
C ALA A 8 -16.30 -19.62 -0.40
N LEU A 9 -16.04 -18.41 0.12
CA LEU A 9 -15.52 -18.18 1.47
C LEU A 9 -16.70 -17.96 2.42
N ARG A 10 -16.71 -18.64 3.53
CA ARG A 10 -17.77 -18.55 4.54
C ARG A 10 -17.26 -18.20 5.94
N ALA A 11 -15.97 -18.37 6.17
CA ALA A 11 -15.35 -18.12 7.47
C ALA A 11 -14.50 -16.86 7.48
N PRO A 12 -14.49 -16.12 8.60
CA PRO A 12 -13.59 -14.96 8.81
C PRO A 12 -12.12 -15.34 8.65
N ALA A 13 -11.73 -16.52 9.11
CA ALA A 13 -10.37 -17.06 9.00
C ALA A 13 -9.90 -17.11 7.54
N GLU A 14 -10.72 -17.69 6.66
CA GLU A 14 -10.44 -17.78 5.22
C GLU A 14 -10.27 -16.41 4.56
N HIS A 15 -11.11 -15.43 4.97
CA HIS A 15 -11.02 -14.06 4.46
C HIS A 15 -9.73 -13.37 4.90
N GLY A 16 -9.38 -13.51 6.17
CA GLY A 16 -8.14 -12.97 6.72
C GLY A 16 -6.91 -13.56 6.02
N GLU A 17 -6.87 -14.88 5.87
CA GLU A 17 -5.78 -15.61 5.23
C GLU A 17 -5.64 -15.25 3.74
N PHE A 18 -6.76 -15.09 3.03
CA PHE A 18 -6.75 -14.71 1.61
C PHE A 18 -6.14 -13.33 1.37
N LEU A 19 -6.48 -12.32 2.19
CA LEU A 19 -5.95 -10.96 2.04
C LEU A 19 -4.55 -10.78 2.64
N HIS A 20 -4.23 -11.50 3.70
CA HIS A 20 -2.96 -11.39 4.42
C HIS A 20 -2.08 -12.65 4.27
N SER A 21 -2.13 -13.26 3.07
CA SER A 21 -1.32 -14.45 2.76
C SER A 21 0.17 -14.21 2.96
N GLY A 22 0.90 -15.25 3.41
CA GLY A 22 2.33 -15.18 3.65
C GLY A 22 2.71 -14.41 4.92
N LYS A 23 3.94 -13.90 4.97
CA LYS A 23 4.48 -13.23 6.16
C LYS A 23 3.84 -11.88 6.38
N ARG A 24 3.20 -11.68 7.52
CA ARG A 24 2.72 -10.38 7.99
C ARG A 24 3.86 -9.56 8.58
N HIS A 25 3.83 -8.25 8.33
CA HIS A 25 4.81 -7.29 8.82
C HIS A 25 4.21 -6.27 9.78
N GLY A 26 2.89 -6.17 9.80
CA GLY A 26 2.15 -5.23 10.62
C GLY A 26 0.91 -5.87 11.26
N THR A 27 0.26 -5.07 12.09
CA THR A 27 -0.98 -5.41 12.80
C THR A 27 -2.18 -5.22 11.89
N VAL A 28 -3.08 -6.18 11.89
CA VAL A 28 -4.43 -6.07 11.32
C VAL A 28 -5.35 -5.49 12.40
N ILE A 29 -6.12 -4.47 12.05
CA ILE A 29 -7.04 -3.81 12.99
C ILE A 29 -8.45 -4.28 12.69
N VAL A 30 -9.13 -4.74 13.72
CA VAL A 30 -10.53 -5.21 13.67
C VAL A 30 -11.42 -4.19 14.35
N TRP A 31 -12.59 -3.92 13.77
CA TRP A 31 -13.59 -3.03 14.33
C TRP A 31 -14.93 -3.75 14.56
N ARG A 32 -15.46 -3.60 15.75
CA ARG A 32 -16.78 -4.08 16.19
C ARG A 32 -17.70 -2.87 16.31
N ALA A 33 -18.58 -2.69 15.31
CA ALA A 33 -19.42 -1.50 15.19
C ALA A 33 -20.79 -1.68 15.88
N GLN A 34 -20.80 -2.07 17.15
CA GLN A 34 -22.02 -2.18 17.98
C GLN A 34 -22.24 -0.88 18.78
N CYS A 35 -23.27 -0.88 19.66
CA CYS A 35 -23.63 0.24 20.53
C CYS A 35 -22.45 0.83 21.33
N ARG A 36 -21.43 0.06 21.61
CA ARG A 36 -20.13 0.48 22.14
C ARG A 36 -19.05 0.02 21.16
N PRO A 37 -18.64 0.89 20.20
CA PRO A 37 -17.63 0.53 19.23
C PRO A 37 -16.33 0.10 19.89
N GLN A 38 -15.83 -1.09 19.55
CA GLN A 38 -14.59 -1.63 20.07
C GLN A 38 -13.61 -1.90 18.94
N TRP A 39 -12.34 -1.65 19.22
CA TRP A 39 -11.24 -1.91 18.31
C TRP A 39 -10.36 -3.03 18.85
N GLY A 40 -10.11 -4.02 18.01
CA GLY A 40 -9.17 -5.10 18.27
C GLY A 40 -7.91 -4.96 17.42
N LYS A 41 -6.86 -5.65 17.83
CA LYS A 41 -5.57 -5.69 17.16
C LYS A 41 -5.13 -7.14 17.05
N ILE A 42 -4.72 -7.56 15.87
CA ILE A 42 -4.12 -8.86 15.61
C ILE A 42 -2.67 -8.60 15.21
N ALA A 43 -1.73 -8.86 16.13
CA ALA A 43 -0.32 -8.57 15.91
C ALA A 43 0.29 -9.50 14.83
N PRO A 44 1.44 -9.15 14.23
CA PRO A 44 2.10 -10.01 13.23
C PRO A 44 2.49 -11.40 13.77
N SER A 45 2.71 -11.50 15.10
CA SER A 45 3.04 -12.76 15.80
C SER A 45 1.83 -13.65 16.07
N ASP A 46 0.61 -13.07 16.03
CA ASP A 46 -0.60 -13.81 16.36
C ASP A 46 -1.00 -14.74 15.20
N ASP A 47 -1.68 -15.82 15.50
CA ASP A 47 -2.33 -16.67 14.52
C ASP A 47 -3.55 -15.92 13.95
N LEU A 48 -3.43 -15.41 12.72
CA LEU A 48 -4.50 -14.62 12.11
C LEU A 48 -5.79 -15.43 11.89
N PRO A 49 -5.76 -16.65 11.30
CA PRO A 49 -6.93 -17.49 11.17
C PRO A 49 -7.66 -17.72 12.50
N ALA A 50 -6.94 -18.10 13.55
CA ALA A 50 -7.52 -18.33 14.87
C ALA A 50 -8.13 -17.04 15.46
N ALA A 51 -7.42 -15.90 15.38
CA ALA A 51 -7.92 -14.63 15.88
C ALA A 51 -9.12 -14.08 15.07
N MET A 52 -9.26 -14.45 13.82
CA MET A 52 -10.40 -14.08 12.98
C MET A 52 -11.61 -14.98 13.20
N ALA A 53 -11.43 -16.24 13.62
CA ALA A 53 -12.51 -17.19 13.80
C ALA A 53 -13.62 -16.72 14.76
N ASP A 54 -13.26 -15.95 15.80
CA ASP A 54 -14.17 -15.37 16.79
C ASP A 54 -15.20 -14.38 16.22
N HIS A 55 -15.06 -14.01 14.93
CA HIS A 55 -15.97 -13.08 14.27
C HIS A 55 -17.07 -13.78 13.46
N LEU A 56 -17.11 -15.11 13.44
CA LEU A 56 -18.15 -15.88 12.75
C LEU A 56 -19.53 -15.66 13.40
N GLY A 57 -20.52 -15.33 12.57
CA GLY A 57 -21.89 -15.05 13.04
C GLY A 57 -22.07 -13.73 13.79
N GLU A 58 -20.97 -13.03 14.09
CA GLU A 58 -20.99 -11.80 14.86
C GLU A 58 -21.48 -10.61 14.02
N ILE A 59 -22.21 -9.69 14.68
CA ILE A 59 -22.84 -8.55 14.03
C ILE A 59 -21.82 -7.43 13.78
N ASP A 60 -21.81 -6.87 12.56
CA ASP A 60 -21.06 -5.68 12.16
C ASP A 60 -19.58 -5.75 12.52
N ARG A 61 -18.89 -6.73 11.95
CA ARG A 61 -17.44 -6.91 12.06
C ARG A 61 -16.73 -6.43 10.82
N TYR A 62 -15.66 -5.70 11.04
CA TYR A 62 -14.84 -5.09 9.99
C TYR A 62 -13.35 -5.29 10.31
N PHE A 63 -12.50 -5.30 9.30
CA PHE A 63 -11.05 -5.32 9.47
C PHE A 63 -10.33 -4.51 8.39
N THR A 64 -9.06 -4.22 8.63
CA THR A 64 -8.23 -3.48 7.67
C THR A 64 -7.66 -4.41 6.61
N PRO A 65 -7.85 -4.13 5.30
CA PRO A 65 -7.16 -4.87 4.23
C PRO A 65 -5.63 -4.65 4.22
N ASN A 66 -5.14 -3.58 4.84
CA ASN A 66 -3.72 -3.24 4.93
C ASN A 66 -3.20 -3.38 6.37
N GLU A 67 -1.88 -3.43 6.52
CA GLU A 67 -1.21 -3.66 7.80
C GLU A 67 -0.60 -2.38 8.39
N PHE A 68 -0.70 -2.22 9.71
CA PHE A 68 -0.26 -1.04 10.43
C PHE A 68 0.68 -1.42 11.59
N ARG A 69 1.45 -0.46 12.12
CA ARG A 69 2.33 -0.70 13.27
C ARG A 69 1.52 -1.11 14.51
N ASN A 70 0.50 -0.34 14.87
CA ASN A 70 -0.34 -0.59 16.04
C ASN A 70 -1.74 0.04 15.93
N TRP A 71 -1.98 0.89 14.93
CA TRP A 71 -3.25 1.56 14.71
C TRP A 71 -3.44 1.96 13.25
N ARG A 72 -4.70 2.02 12.75
CA ARG A 72 -5.06 2.37 11.38
C ARG A 72 -4.91 3.87 11.10
N ARG A 73 -3.66 4.33 10.99
CA ARG A 73 -3.28 5.68 10.59
C ARG A 73 -2.30 5.61 9.44
N VAL A 74 -2.34 6.60 8.56
CA VAL A 74 -1.46 6.65 7.38
C VAL A 74 0.02 6.65 7.78
N GLU A 75 0.38 7.40 8.83
CA GLU A 75 1.74 7.46 9.36
C GLU A 75 2.23 6.13 9.96
N LEU A 76 1.28 5.30 10.40
CA LEU A 76 1.56 3.98 10.99
C LEU A 76 1.40 2.82 9.99
N LEU A 77 1.16 3.13 8.71
CA LEU A 77 1.12 2.12 7.65
C LEU A 77 2.46 1.39 7.57
N ILE A 78 2.42 0.06 7.55
CA ILE A 78 3.57 -0.82 7.40
C ILE A 78 3.59 -1.41 6.00
N SER A 79 2.50 -2.06 5.58
CA SER A 79 2.40 -2.65 4.26
C SER A 79 1.00 -2.54 3.66
N LEU A 80 0.97 -2.45 2.35
CA LEU A 80 -0.22 -2.44 1.52
C LEU A 80 -0.41 -3.87 1.01
N ARG A 81 -1.61 -4.45 1.26
CA ARG A 81 -1.89 -5.86 0.97
C ARG A 81 -2.98 -6.06 -0.07
N ALA A 82 -3.83 -5.04 -0.29
CA ALA A 82 -4.87 -5.09 -1.30
C ALA A 82 -5.20 -3.70 -1.82
N CYS A 83 -5.61 -3.60 -3.10
CA CYS A 83 -6.53 -2.57 -3.56
C CYS A 83 -7.95 -3.10 -3.43
N TYR A 84 -8.92 -2.21 -3.28
CA TYR A 84 -10.32 -2.57 -3.07
C TYR A 84 -11.28 -1.49 -3.56
N VAL A 85 -12.50 -1.88 -3.88
CA VAL A 85 -13.59 -0.96 -4.18
C VAL A 85 -14.83 -1.41 -3.43
N ASP A 86 -15.51 -0.47 -2.79
CA ASP A 86 -16.83 -0.66 -2.18
C ASP A 86 -17.89 -0.20 -3.18
N LEU A 87 -18.79 -1.09 -3.56
CA LEU A 87 -19.89 -0.82 -4.48
C LEU A 87 -21.20 -0.79 -3.72
N ASP A 88 -21.84 0.36 -3.67
CA ASP A 88 -23.16 0.51 -3.07
C ASP A 88 -24.26 0.15 -4.07
N GLY A 89 -25.25 -0.63 -3.60
CA GLY A 89 -26.46 -0.95 -4.36
C GLY A 89 -26.32 -1.98 -5.47
N TRP A 90 -25.12 -2.48 -5.75
CA TRP A 90 -24.91 -3.55 -6.72
C TRP A 90 -24.78 -4.91 -6.03
N THR A 91 -25.57 -5.91 -6.44
CA THR A 91 -25.60 -7.25 -5.82
C THR A 91 -25.35 -8.38 -6.80
N ASP A 92 -25.51 -8.15 -8.10
CA ASP A 92 -25.25 -9.13 -9.16
C ASP A 92 -23.78 -9.13 -9.58
N TRP A 93 -22.93 -9.83 -8.82
CA TRP A 93 -21.52 -9.86 -9.12
C TRP A 93 -21.14 -10.62 -10.41
N PRO A 94 -21.86 -11.67 -10.93
CA PRO A 94 -21.60 -12.19 -12.26
C PRO A 94 -21.76 -11.16 -13.36
N ALA A 95 -22.83 -10.39 -13.38
CA ALA A 95 -23.01 -9.28 -14.33
C ALA A 95 -21.93 -8.19 -14.17
N LEU A 96 -21.44 -7.98 -12.95
CA LEU A 96 -20.32 -7.07 -12.70
C LEU A 96 -19.01 -7.58 -13.34
N LEU A 97 -18.73 -8.88 -13.31
CA LEU A 97 -17.55 -9.45 -13.97
C LEU A 97 -17.60 -9.26 -15.47
N ASP A 98 -18.76 -9.50 -16.09
CA ASP A 98 -18.96 -9.27 -17.52
C ASP A 98 -18.76 -7.77 -17.89
N PHE A 99 -19.22 -6.87 -17.02
CA PHE A 99 -18.98 -5.43 -17.15
C PHE A 99 -17.49 -5.08 -17.07
N LEU A 100 -16.74 -5.68 -16.14
CA LEU A 100 -15.30 -5.45 -15.99
C LEU A 100 -14.54 -5.94 -17.22
N GLU A 101 -14.86 -7.15 -17.70
CA GLU A 101 -14.26 -7.75 -18.90
C GLU A 101 -14.50 -6.89 -20.14
N ALA A 102 -15.73 -6.48 -20.37
CA ALA A 102 -16.11 -5.64 -21.50
C ALA A 102 -15.37 -4.29 -21.53
N ARG A 103 -14.81 -3.85 -20.40
CA ARG A 103 -14.05 -2.60 -20.28
C ARG A 103 -12.55 -2.78 -20.15
N GLY A 104 -12.08 -4.02 -20.23
CA GLY A 104 -10.67 -4.34 -20.08
C GLY A 104 -10.13 -3.94 -18.68
N LEU A 105 -10.97 -4.04 -17.64
CA LEU A 105 -10.56 -3.78 -16.27
C LEU A 105 -9.99 -5.06 -15.64
N PRO A 106 -9.01 -4.95 -14.73
CA PRO A 106 -8.48 -6.12 -14.06
C PRO A 106 -9.57 -6.80 -13.23
N MET A 107 -9.67 -8.12 -13.38
CA MET A 107 -10.60 -8.92 -12.59
C MET A 107 -10.21 -8.92 -11.11
N PRO A 108 -11.15 -8.69 -10.17
CA PRO A 108 -10.88 -8.86 -8.76
C PRO A 108 -10.59 -10.33 -8.45
N SER A 109 -9.80 -10.60 -7.44
CA SER A 109 -9.56 -11.98 -7.00
C SER A 109 -10.60 -12.45 -5.99
N LEU A 110 -11.16 -11.51 -5.21
CA LEU A 110 -12.20 -11.79 -4.23
C LEU A 110 -13.32 -10.76 -4.34
N ILE A 111 -14.56 -11.22 -4.28
CA ILE A 111 -15.77 -10.41 -4.15
C ILE A 111 -16.43 -10.76 -2.83
N VAL A 112 -16.85 -9.76 -2.05
CA VAL A 112 -17.57 -9.94 -0.80
C VAL A 112 -18.95 -9.29 -0.91
N GLU A 113 -20.00 -10.10 -0.75
CA GLU A 113 -21.38 -9.63 -0.63
C GLU A 113 -21.57 -9.05 0.79
N SER A 114 -21.55 -7.72 0.91
CA SER A 114 -21.60 -7.01 2.21
C SER A 114 -23.03 -6.88 2.76
N GLY A 115 -24.02 -7.35 2.03
CA GLY A 115 -25.43 -7.31 2.33
C GLY A 115 -26.22 -6.30 1.50
N ARG A 116 -25.71 -5.10 1.23
CA ARG A 116 -26.33 -4.08 0.37
C ARG A 116 -25.55 -3.74 -0.87
N GLY A 117 -24.35 -4.27 -0.98
CA GLY A 117 -23.41 -4.00 -2.06
C GLY A 117 -22.29 -5.02 -2.06
N LEU A 118 -21.25 -4.74 -2.80
CA LEU A 118 -20.11 -5.62 -3.01
C LEU A 118 -18.82 -4.92 -2.64
N HIS A 119 -17.91 -5.65 -1.97
CA HIS A 119 -16.52 -5.23 -1.89
C HIS A 119 -15.72 -6.05 -2.89
N LEU A 120 -14.98 -5.39 -3.75
CA LEU A 120 -14.06 -6.02 -4.70
C LEU A 120 -12.65 -5.90 -4.15
N TYR A 121 -11.85 -6.97 -4.26
CA TYR A 121 -10.48 -6.97 -3.78
C TYR A 121 -9.50 -7.44 -4.85
N TRP A 122 -8.40 -6.75 -4.95
CA TRP A 122 -7.19 -7.13 -5.67
C TRP A 122 -6.07 -7.33 -4.64
N PRO A 123 -6.00 -8.52 -4.00
CA PRO A 123 -4.95 -8.81 -3.04
C PRO A 123 -3.59 -8.81 -3.73
N MET A 124 -2.57 -8.35 -2.99
CA MET A 124 -1.23 -8.20 -3.54
C MET A 124 -0.16 -8.65 -2.57
N ASP A 125 1.01 -8.99 -3.12
CA ASP A 125 2.22 -9.14 -2.33
C ASP A 125 2.43 -7.91 -1.45
N ALA A 126 2.91 -8.12 -0.22
CA ALA A 126 3.15 -7.04 0.73
C ALA A 126 4.01 -5.92 0.11
N ALA A 127 3.39 -4.81 -0.25
CA ALA A 127 4.08 -3.63 -0.76
C ALA A 127 4.43 -2.68 0.40
N PRO A 128 5.67 -2.15 0.46
CA PRO A 128 6.09 -1.30 1.57
C PRO A 128 5.36 0.04 1.54
N LYS A 129 5.25 0.70 2.70
CA LYS A 129 4.58 2.01 2.85
C LYS A 129 5.05 3.09 1.86
N GLN A 130 6.29 3.02 1.40
CA GLN A 130 6.84 3.95 0.40
C GLN A 130 6.15 3.85 -0.96
N SER A 131 5.41 2.77 -1.19
CA SER A 131 4.62 2.54 -2.41
C SER A 131 3.22 3.16 -2.33
N LEU A 132 2.83 3.76 -1.20
CA LEU A 132 1.53 4.39 -1.00
C LEU A 132 1.12 5.35 -2.14
N PRO A 133 2.00 6.20 -2.70
CA PRO A 133 1.62 7.07 -3.81
C PRO A 133 1.20 6.33 -5.08
N ILE A 134 1.80 5.18 -5.36
CA ILE A 134 1.43 4.35 -6.51
C ILE A 134 0.11 3.63 -6.21
N TRP A 135 0.00 3.05 -5.02
CA TRP A 135 -1.20 2.40 -4.55
C TRP A 135 -2.40 3.36 -4.59
N GLN A 136 -2.25 4.59 -4.10
CA GLN A 136 -3.33 5.59 -4.10
C GLN A 136 -3.75 5.96 -5.53
N ALA A 137 -2.80 6.08 -6.46
CA ALA A 137 -3.12 6.35 -7.86
C ALA A 137 -3.93 5.20 -8.50
N VAL A 138 -3.58 3.94 -8.20
CA VAL A 138 -4.34 2.75 -8.63
C VAL A 138 -5.73 2.77 -8.01
N GLN A 139 -5.82 3.01 -6.72
CA GLN A 139 -7.07 3.05 -5.95
C GLN A 139 -8.04 4.11 -6.49
N ASP A 140 -7.54 5.33 -6.73
CA ASP A 140 -8.32 6.43 -7.28
C ASP A 140 -8.84 6.13 -8.69
N GLU A 141 -8.02 5.50 -9.54
CA GLU A 141 -8.43 5.16 -10.90
C GLU A 141 -9.42 3.99 -10.93
N LEU A 142 -9.28 2.98 -10.06
CA LEU A 142 -10.26 1.90 -9.91
C LEU A 142 -11.64 2.45 -9.53
N VAL A 143 -11.71 3.28 -8.49
CA VAL A 143 -12.98 3.88 -8.05
C VAL A 143 -13.57 4.77 -9.15
N LYS A 144 -12.75 5.55 -9.85
CA LYS A 144 -13.20 6.39 -10.96
C LYS A 144 -13.79 5.56 -12.12
N LYS A 145 -13.13 4.46 -12.50
CA LYS A 145 -13.60 3.57 -13.59
C LYS A 145 -14.88 2.83 -13.22
N LEU A 146 -15.10 2.58 -11.93
CA LEU A 146 -16.27 1.88 -11.39
C LEU A 146 -17.36 2.83 -10.87
N ALA A 147 -17.21 4.15 -11.00
CA ALA A 147 -18.17 5.13 -10.50
C ALA A 147 -19.61 4.90 -11.01
N GLN A 148 -19.76 4.47 -12.27
CA GLN A 148 -21.06 4.22 -12.89
C GLN A 148 -21.76 2.95 -12.38
N VAL A 149 -21.06 2.06 -11.67
CA VAL A 149 -21.61 0.87 -11.01
C VAL A 149 -21.69 1.04 -9.50
N GLY A 150 -21.67 2.28 -9.00
CA GLY A 150 -21.89 2.59 -7.59
C GLY A 150 -20.65 2.53 -6.70
N ALA A 151 -19.44 2.68 -7.26
CA ALA A 151 -18.23 2.73 -6.44
C ALA A 151 -18.25 3.92 -5.46
N ASP A 152 -18.14 3.61 -4.15
CA ASP A 152 -18.09 4.63 -3.10
C ASP A 152 -16.80 5.45 -3.19
N PRO A 153 -16.90 6.74 -3.51
CA PRO A 153 -15.72 7.60 -3.59
C PRO A 153 -15.06 7.85 -2.23
N ALA A 154 -15.73 7.61 -1.13
CA ALA A 154 -15.16 7.74 0.21
C ALA A 154 -14.30 6.54 0.61
N ALA A 155 -14.48 5.37 -0.02
CA ALA A 155 -13.78 4.13 0.33
C ALA A 155 -12.41 3.97 -0.38
N ARG A 156 -11.60 5.03 -0.48
CA ARG A 156 -10.34 5.03 -1.25
C ARG A 156 -9.06 5.16 -0.44
N ASP A 157 -9.15 5.36 0.86
CA ASP A 157 -7.99 5.58 1.70
C ASP A 157 -7.40 4.26 2.22
N CYS A 158 -6.08 4.20 2.43
CA CYS A 158 -5.38 2.99 2.86
C CYS A 158 -5.73 2.53 4.28
N THR A 159 -6.48 3.32 5.05
CA THR A 159 -6.87 3.03 6.43
C THR A 159 -8.29 2.48 6.56
N ARG A 160 -8.96 2.22 5.45
CA ARG A 160 -10.33 1.72 5.42
C ARG A 160 -10.47 0.39 6.17
N VAL A 161 -11.63 0.19 6.78
CA VAL A 161 -12.09 -1.10 7.27
C VAL A 161 -13.27 -1.56 6.42
N LEU A 162 -13.29 -2.83 6.09
CA LEU A 162 -14.32 -3.46 5.27
C LEU A 162 -14.89 -4.68 6.01
N ARG A 163 -16.11 -5.08 5.69
CA ARG A 163 -16.81 -6.16 6.40
C ARG A 163 -16.07 -7.49 6.29
N ILE A 164 -16.11 -8.24 7.39
CA ILE A 164 -15.53 -9.59 7.49
C ILE A 164 -16.53 -10.59 6.95
N VAL A 165 -16.08 -11.51 6.08
CA VAL A 165 -16.87 -12.66 5.63
C VAL A 165 -17.28 -13.51 6.83
N GLY A 166 -18.49 -14.06 6.81
CA GLY A 166 -19.07 -14.84 7.90
C GLY A 166 -19.67 -14.00 9.04
N SER A 167 -19.52 -12.66 9.00
CA SER A 167 -20.24 -11.76 9.91
C SER A 167 -21.64 -11.45 9.40
N VAL A 168 -22.47 -10.81 10.24
CA VAL A 168 -23.84 -10.43 9.90
C VAL A 168 -23.96 -8.92 9.77
N ASN A 169 -24.60 -8.44 8.72
CA ASN A 169 -24.91 -7.02 8.54
C ASN A 169 -26.19 -6.66 9.28
N SER A 170 -26.09 -5.82 10.34
CA SER A 170 -27.26 -5.42 11.14
C SER A 170 -28.34 -4.66 10.38
N LYS A 171 -28.02 -4.03 9.24
CA LYS A 171 -28.96 -3.22 8.47
C LYS A 171 -29.99 -4.06 7.69
N ASN A 172 -29.73 -5.32 7.40
CA ASN A 172 -30.59 -6.20 6.65
C ASN A 172 -30.54 -7.67 7.11
N SER A 173 -29.84 -7.95 8.21
CA SER A 173 -29.63 -9.28 8.78
C SER A 173 -29.00 -10.30 7.81
N ALA A 174 -28.35 -9.82 6.74
CA ALA A 174 -27.71 -10.68 5.76
C ALA A 174 -26.34 -11.14 6.27
N GLU A 175 -26.03 -12.41 6.05
CA GLU A 175 -24.70 -12.96 6.21
C GLU A 175 -23.76 -12.39 5.12
N VAL A 176 -22.57 -11.98 5.53
CA VAL A 176 -21.53 -11.50 4.63
C VAL A 176 -20.80 -12.69 4.01
N ARG A 177 -20.88 -12.85 2.69
CA ARG A 177 -20.31 -13.98 1.95
C ARG A 177 -19.18 -13.55 1.04
N GLY A 178 -18.18 -14.41 0.88
CA GLY A 178 -17.06 -14.17 -0.02
C GLY A 178 -17.05 -15.14 -1.20
N TRP A 179 -16.55 -14.67 -2.35
CA TRP A 179 -16.41 -15.44 -3.59
C TRP A 179 -15.03 -15.22 -4.18
N VAL A 180 -14.19 -16.25 -4.12
CA VAL A 180 -12.89 -16.24 -4.82
C VAL A 180 -13.16 -16.51 -6.29
N VAL A 181 -13.03 -15.48 -7.10
CA VAL A 181 -13.24 -15.57 -8.57
C VAL A 181 -11.93 -15.83 -9.30
N SER A 182 -10.79 -15.54 -8.64
CA SER A 182 -9.45 -15.85 -9.14
C SER A 182 -8.49 -16.06 -7.97
N PRO A 183 -7.60 -17.06 -8.03
CA PRO A 183 -6.54 -17.23 -7.03
C PRO A 183 -5.37 -16.22 -7.21
N ARG A 184 -5.49 -15.29 -8.14
CA ARG A 184 -4.40 -14.37 -8.49
C ARG A 184 -4.04 -13.46 -7.33
N GLN A 185 -2.77 -13.50 -6.95
CA GLN A 185 -2.12 -12.49 -6.12
C GLN A 185 -1.37 -11.52 -7.04
N TRP A 186 -1.59 -10.23 -6.87
CA TRP A 186 -1.00 -9.20 -7.69
C TRP A 186 0.33 -8.72 -7.10
N THR A 187 1.20 -8.22 -7.93
CA THR A 187 2.16 -7.22 -7.47
C THR A 187 1.57 -5.83 -7.69
N LEU A 188 1.90 -4.87 -6.83
CA LEU A 188 1.41 -3.49 -7.02
C LEU A 188 1.78 -2.92 -8.39
N HIS A 189 2.91 -3.35 -8.97
CA HIS A 189 3.37 -2.88 -10.28
C HIS A 189 2.51 -3.44 -11.41
N GLU A 190 2.20 -4.73 -11.38
CA GLU A 190 1.31 -5.37 -12.37
C GLU A 190 -0.08 -4.73 -12.35
N LEU A 191 -0.66 -4.59 -11.14
CA LEU A 191 -1.96 -3.94 -11.01
C LEU A 191 -1.92 -2.48 -11.48
N ALA A 192 -0.83 -1.75 -11.18
CA ALA A 192 -0.66 -0.38 -11.66
C ALA A 192 -0.54 -0.32 -13.18
N ASP A 193 0.15 -1.24 -13.82
CA ASP A 193 0.30 -1.28 -15.27
C ASP A 193 -1.05 -1.60 -15.95
N GLU A 194 -1.88 -2.48 -15.36
CA GLU A 194 -3.22 -2.78 -15.89
C GLU A 194 -4.24 -1.65 -15.65
N VAL A 195 -4.21 -1.01 -14.49
CA VAL A 195 -5.19 0.03 -14.13
C VAL A 195 -4.86 1.39 -14.74
N LEU A 196 -3.57 1.78 -14.68
CA LEU A 196 -3.08 3.10 -15.11
C LEU A 196 -2.53 3.08 -16.55
N GLY A 197 -2.44 1.90 -17.14
CA GLY A 197 -1.80 1.65 -18.44
C GLY A 197 -0.29 1.42 -18.34
N PRO A 198 0.30 0.75 -19.34
CA PRO A 198 1.70 0.35 -19.34
C PRO A 198 2.60 1.57 -19.19
N ARG A 199 3.65 1.41 -18.39
CA ARG A 199 4.70 2.42 -18.30
C ARG A 199 5.26 2.64 -19.69
N LYS A 200 5.13 3.84 -20.24
CA LYS A 200 5.77 4.19 -21.51
C LYS A 200 7.28 4.07 -21.30
N THR A 201 7.83 2.91 -21.61
CA THR A 201 9.26 2.78 -21.84
C THR A 201 9.58 3.71 -22.98
N VAL A 202 10.40 4.71 -22.75
CA VAL A 202 10.90 5.59 -23.79
C VAL A 202 11.76 4.69 -24.69
N ALA A 203 11.16 4.15 -25.76
CA ALA A 203 11.92 3.58 -26.85
C ALA A 203 12.83 4.72 -27.34
N LYS A 204 14.14 4.50 -27.33
CA LYS A 204 15.09 5.37 -27.99
C LYS A 204 14.75 5.36 -29.46
N VAL A 205 14.03 6.36 -29.92
CA VAL A 205 14.01 6.69 -31.33
C VAL A 205 15.38 7.26 -31.64
N ALA A 206 16.20 6.46 -32.27
CA ALA A 206 17.45 6.94 -32.85
C ALA A 206 17.08 7.96 -33.95
N GLY A 207 17.64 9.17 -33.83
CA GLY A 207 17.69 10.15 -34.91
C GLY A 207 16.49 11.09 -35.00
N LEU A 208 16.47 12.11 -34.14
CA LEU A 208 15.93 13.43 -34.43
C LEU A 208 16.59 14.43 -33.49
N GLU A 209 17.57 15.15 -34.04
CA GLU A 209 18.09 16.37 -33.45
C GLU A 209 16.97 17.41 -33.38
N GLY A 210 16.80 18.05 -32.23
CA GLY A 210 16.14 19.34 -32.13
C GLY A 210 14.68 19.42 -31.66
N ALA A 211 13.94 18.32 -31.38
CA ALA A 211 12.63 18.42 -30.79
C ALA A 211 12.69 18.10 -29.30
N ARG A 212 12.48 19.10 -28.44
CA ARG A 212 12.09 18.92 -27.04
C ARG A 212 10.75 18.20 -27.02
N VAL A 213 10.77 16.88 -27.13
CA VAL A 213 9.59 16.05 -26.92
C VAL A 213 9.08 16.35 -25.51
N LYS A 214 7.91 17.00 -25.40
CA LYS A 214 7.18 17.12 -24.16
C LYS A 214 6.99 15.70 -23.65
N ARG A 215 7.79 15.29 -22.64
CA ARG A 215 7.67 14.00 -21.99
C ARG A 215 6.23 13.84 -21.54
N ALA A 216 5.48 12.96 -22.18
CA ALA A 216 4.22 12.48 -21.61
C ALA A 216 4.52 12.00 -20.19
N ALA A 217 3.80 12.53 -19.22
CA ALA A 217 4.06 12.23 -17.82
C ALA A 217 3.96 10.72 -17.58
N SER A 218 5.11 10.10 -17.30
CA SER A 218 5.14 8.70 -16.87
C SER A 218 4.47 8.58 -15.48
N VAL A 219 4.02 7.39 -15.10
CA VAL A 219 3.52 7.12 -13.73
C VAL A 219 4.51 7.64 -12.68
N HIS A 220 5.80 7.55 -12.94
CA HIS A 220 6.86 8.12 -12.09
C HIS A 220 6.80 9.64 -11.94
N GLN A 221 6.38 10.37 -12.98
CA GLN A 221 6.19 11.82 -12.90
C GLN A 221 4.89 12.19 -12.18
N ARG A 222 3.84 11.33 -12.27
CA ARG A 222 2.59 11.53 -11.53
C ARG A 222 2.73 11.27 -10.02
N THR A 223 3.62 10.38 -9.62
CA THR A 223 3.85 10.05 -8.19
C THR A 223 4.88 10.93 -7.50
N GLY A 224 5.64 11.73 -8.22
CA GLY A 224 6.67 12.62 -7.67
C GLY A 224 6.16 13.58 -6.58
N PRO A 225 5.08 14.35 -6.82
CA PRO A 225 4.46 15.20 -5.80
C PRO A 225 3.93 14.40 -4.61
N TYR A 226 3.26 13.27 -4.83
CA TYR A 226 2.72 12.41 -3.77
C TYR A 226 3.82 11.89 -2.85
N ARG A 227 4.93 11.40 -3.41
CA ARG A 227 6.06 10.92 -2.63
C ARG A 227 6.69 12.02 -1.78
N LEU A 228 6.88 13.21 -2.35
CA LEU A 228 7.44 14.35 -1.64
C LEU A 228 6.55 14.76 -0.48
N TRP A 229 5.24 14.88 -0.71
CA TRP A 229 4.30 15.28 0.32
C TRP A 229 4.09 14.20 1.38
N HIS A 230 4.19 12.93 1.03
CA HIS A 230 4.18 11.85 2.01
C HIS A 230 5.42 11.90 2.93
N GLN A 231 6.60 12.18 2.37
CA GLN A 231 7.80 12.37 3.19
C GLN A 231 7.70 13.61 4.09
N ARG A 232 7.19 14.72 3.55
CA ARG A 232 6.91 15.94 4.34
C ARG A 232 5.91 15.68 5.45
N TYR A 233 4.88 14.89 5.19
CA TYR A 233 3.91 14.49 6.20
C TYR A 233 4.55 13.71 7.33
N GLN A 234 5.46 12.79 7.03
CA GLN A 234 6.20 12.05 8.05
C GLN A 234 7.05 12.99 8.93
N ASP A 235 7.73 13.95 8.32
CA ASP A 235 8.48 14.96 9.05
C ASP A 235 7.57 15.85 9.92
N LEU A 236 6.43 16.28 9.40
CA LEU A 236 5.43 17.06 10.14
C LEU A 236 4.83 16.28 11.32
N CYS A 237 4.58 14.98 11.16
CA CYS A 237 4.17 14.11 12.25
C CYS A 237 5.24 13.99 13.33
N LEU A 238 6.51 13.86 12.93
CA LEU A 238 7.63 13.79 13.88
C LEU A 238 7.76 15.12 14.68
N ILE A 239 7.57 16.27 14.01
CA ILE A 239 7.52 17.58 14.68
C ILE A 239 6.35 17.64 15.66
N ALA A 240 5.15 17.21 15.21
CA ALA A 240 3.95 17.22 16.06
C ALA A 240 4.09 16.29 17.28
N GLU A 241 4.64 15.08 17.08
CA GLU A 241 4.90 14.10 18.14
C GLU A 241 5.90 14.66 19.17
N HIS A 242 7.00 15.26 18.72
CA HIS A 242 8.00 15.85 19.59
C HIS A 242 7.37 16.92 20.50
N HIS A 243 6.59 17.83 19.94
CA HIS A 243 5.95 18.89 20.71
C HIS A 243 4.78 18.41 21.56
N ALA A 244 4.03 17.41 21.12
CA ALA A 244 2.96 16.80 21.92
C ALA A 244 3.50 15.99 23.10
N PHE A 245 4.65 15.32 22.94
CA PHE A 245 5.33 14.58 24.02
C PHE A 245 5.89 15.50 25.09
N MET A 246 6.49 16.63 24.68
CA MET A 246 7.08 17.61 25.61
C MET A 246 6.03 18.40 26.41
N ARG A 247 4.74 18.29 26.04
CA ARG A 247 3.63 18.99 26.70
C ARG A 247 2.42 18.07 26.83
N SER A 248 1.92 17.90 28.06
CA SER A 248 0.75 17.07 28.35
C SER A 248 -0.53 17.44 27.59
N HIS A 249 -0.59 18.64 27.01
CA HIS A 249 -1.76 19.19 26.31
C HIS A 249 -1.60 19.31 24.78
N GLY A 250 -0.58 18.66 24.20
CA GLY A 250 -0.32 18.70 22.75
C GLY A 250 0.51 19.89 22.29
N VAL A 251 0.45 20.22 21.00
CA VAL A 251 1.20 21.33 20.38
C VAL A 251 0.73 22.66 20.94
N ALA A 252 1.67 23.58 21.20
CA ALA A 252 1.40 24.89 21.80
C ALA A 252 0.45 25.76 20.97
N GLU A 253 -0.32 26.59 21.66
CA GLU A 253 -1.08 27.69 21.04
C GLU A 253 -0.17 28.60 20.22
N GLY A 254 -0.72 29.14 19.11
CA GLY A 254 0.05 29.97 18.18
C GLY A 254 0.86 29.18 17.13
N SER A 255 1.00 27.85 17.29
CA SER A 255 1.67 26.98 16.31
C SER A 255 0.79 25.84 15.80
N ARG A 256 -0.27 25.51 16.54
CA ARG A 256 -1.16 24.36 16.24
C ARG A 256 -1.94 24.55 14.95
N ASP A 257 -2.44 25.75 14.64
CA ASP A 257 -3.16 26.12 13.43
C ASP A 257 -2.31 25.93 12.18
N LYS A 258 -1.08 26.48 12.19
CA LYS A 258 -0.12 26.34 11.08
C LYS A 258 0.30 24.89 10.87
N LEU A 259 0.60 24.17 11.95
CA LEU A 259 1.03 22.78 11.86
C LEU A 259 -0.11 21.89 11.36
N LEU A 260 -1.34 22.12 11.84
CA LEU A 260 -2.54 21.42 11.34
C LEU A 260 -2.78 21.71 9.86
N PHE A 261 -2.68 22.97 9.45
CA PHE A 261 -2.80 23.36 8.05
C PHE A 261 -1.80 22.62 7.17
N LEU A 262 -0.53 22.56 7.57
CA LEU A 262 0.52 21.89 6.79
C LEU A 262 0.34 20.35 6.76
N LEU A 263 -0.09 19.75 7.87
CA LEU A 263 -0.45 18.33 7.93
C LEU A 263 -1.62 18.02 6.99
N ALA A 264 -2.65 18.87 6.97
CA ALA A 264 -3.79 18.73 6.08
C ALA A 264 -3.40 18.91 4.59
N VAL A 265 -2.55 19.90 4.29
CA VAL A 265 -1.99 20.08 2.94
C VAL A 265 -1.22 18.84 2.51
N ALA A 266 -0.38 18.28 3.35
CA ALA A 266 0.36 17.07 3.02
C ALA A 266 -0.58 15.89 2.79
N LEU A 267 -1.57 15.67 3.66
CA LEU A 267 -2.60 14.63 3.51
C LEU A 267 -3.36 14.75 2.19
N SER A 268 -3.69 15.96 1.74
CA SER A 268 -4.44 16.18 0.49
C SER A 268 -3.76 15.61 -0.75
N TRP A 269 -2.45 15.38 -0.70
CA TRP A 269 -1.66 14.89 -1.83
C TRP A 269 -1.65 13.36 -1.99
N PHE A 270 -1.95 12.61 -0.93
CA PHE A 270 -1.83 11.15 -0.96
C PHE A 270 -3.00 10.41 -0.28
N THR A 271 -4.03 11.13 0.17
CA THR A 271 -5.30 10.54 0.61
C THR A 271 -6.43 10.91 -0.36
N SER A 272 -7.54 10.18 -0.30
CA SER A 272 -8.72 10.55 -1.09
C SER A 272 -9.31 11.85 -0.58
N ALA A 273 -9.87 12.65 -1.49
CA ALA A 273 -10.51 13.91 -1.11
C ALA A 273 -11.68 13.72 -0.14
N ASP A 274 -12.43 12.61 -0.28
CA ASP A 274 -13.58 12.30 0.58
C ASP A 274 -13.16 11.82 1.98
N GLY A 275 -12.08 11.05 2.09
CA GLY A 275 -11.53 10.61 3.37
C GLY A 275 -10.71 11.69 4.09
N LEU A 276 -10.34 12.76 3.39
CA LEU A 276 -9.46 13.80 3.92
C LEU A 276 -9.98 14.46 5.21
N PRO A 277 -11.29 14.82 5.33
CA PRO A 277 -11.81 15.41 6.57
C PRO A 277 -11.64 14.51 7.78
N GLU A 278 -11.91 13.21 7.64
CA GLU A 278 -11.74 12.24 8.74
C GLU A 278 -10.27 12.13 9.17
N HIS A 279 -9.35 12.07 8.20
CA HIS A 279 -7.92 12.03 8.49
C HIS A 279 -7.44 13.29 9.22
N ILE A 280 -7.88 14.48 8.77
CA ILE A 280 -7.54 15.76 9.41
C ILE A 280 -8.04 15.80 10.86
N GLN A 281 -9.30 15.45 11.12
CA GLN A 281 -9.84 15.44 12.47
C GLN A 281 -9.10 14.47 13.38
N ARG A 282 -8.71 13.30 12.86
CA ARG A 282 -7.95 12.31 13.61
C ARG A 282 -6.56 12.82 14.00
N VAL A 283 -5.86 13.48 13.07
CA VAL A 283 -4.56 14.11 13.30
C VAL A 283 -4.68 15.24 14.32
N ALA A 284 -5.68 16.09 14.19
CA ALA A 284 -5.95 17.18 15.13
C ALA A 284 -6.20 16.62 16.55
N LYS A 285 -7.07 15.62 16.67
CA LYS A 285 -7.35 14.98 17.97
C LYS A 285 -6.10 14.33 18.59
N THR A 286 -5.17 13.83 17.77
CA THR A 286 -3.96 13.17 18.27
C THR A 286 -2.92 14.16 18.76
N TYR A 287 -2.65 15.22 18.02
CA TYR A 287 -1.53 16.12 18.30
C TYR A 287 -1.96 17.48 18.88
N MET A 288 -3.22 17.84 18.71
CA MET A 288 -3.78 19.14 19.07
C MET A 288 -5.16 19.00 19.72
N PRO A 289 -5.29 18.21 20.81
CA PRO A 289 -6.59 17.87 21.40
C PRO A 289 -7.35 19.11 21.93
N SER A 290 -6.68 20.23 22.11
CA SER A 290 -7.26 21.51 22.55
C SER A 290 -8.00 22.26 21.44
N LEU A 291 -7.87 21.84 20.14
CA LEU A 291 -8.66 22.42 19.04
C LEU A 291 -10.07 21.86 19.05
N SER A 292 -11.06 22.76 19.01
CA SER A 292 -12.44 22.39 18.78
C SER A 292 -12.66 21.92 17.33
N VAL A 293 -13.69 21.11 17.11
CA VAL A 293 -14.07 20.67 15.75
C VAL A 293 -14.29 21.85 14.80
N ARG A 294 -14.87 22.95 15.31
CA ARG A 294 -15.12 24.17 14.52
C ARG A 294 -13.82 24.83 14.07
N GLU A 295 -12.82 24.93 14.94
CA GLU A 295 -11.49 25.46 14.58
C GLU A 295 -10.80 24.58 13.54
N VAL A 296 -10.85 23.25 13.72
CA VAL A 296 -10.26 22.30 12.75
C VAL A 296 -10.88 22.50 11.37
N VAL A 297 -12.20 22.59 11.27
CA VAL A 297 -12.89 22.84 10.00
C VAL A 297 -12.49 24.20 9.42
N THR A 298 -12.48 25.25 10.22
CA THR A 298 -12.13 26.60 9.78
C THR A 298 -10.73 26.66 9.18
N TYR A 299 -9.74 26.04 9.83
CA TYR A 299 -8.35 26.07 9.36
C TYR A 299 -8.11 25.18 8.13
N THR A 300 -8.97 24.21 7.85
CA THR A 300 -8.69 23.21 6.81
C THR A 300 -9.70 23.18 5.66
N GLN A 301 -10.80 23.96 5.74
CA GLN A 301 -11.87 23.98 4.72
C GLN A 301 -11.34 24.28 3.31
N THR A 302 -10.45 25.25 3.17
CA THR A 302 -9.86 25.61 1.87
C THR A 302 -9.04 24.48 1.27
N ILE A 303 -8.40 23.67 2.10
CA ILE A 303 -7.61 22.51 1.67
C ILE A 303 -8.54 21.42 1.15
N ILE A 304 -9.63 21.15 1.88
CA ILE A 304 -10.64 20.17 1.49
C ILE A 304 -11.27 20.57 0.15
N THR A 305 -11.69 21.82 0.02
CA THR A 305 -12.29 22.36 -1.24
C THR A 305 -11.31 22.19 -2.41
N ARG A 306 -10.04 22.53 -2.23
CA ARG A 306 -9.02 22.38 -3.27
C ARG A 306 -8.70 20.92 -3.60
N ALA A 307 -8.76 20.03 -2.62
CA ALA A 307 -8.60 18.59 -2.85
C ALA A 307 -9.77 18.01 -3.66
N MET A 308 -11.01 18.49 -3.39
CA MET A 308 -12.20 18.12 -4.17
C MET A 308 -12.09 18.61 -5.63
N ALA A 309 -11.68 19.87 -5.83
CA ALA A 309 -11.45 20.43 -7.16
C ALA A 309 -10.38 19.63 -7.95
N ALA A 310 -9.28 19.25 -7.29
CA ALA A 310 -8.25 18.38 -7.89
C ALA A 310 -8.80 17.01 -8.30
N ARG A 311 -9.70 16.45 -7.49
CA ARG A 311 -10.39 15.19 -7.78
C ARG A 311 -11.29 15.30 -9.00
N SER A 312 -12.03 16.39 -9.15
CA SER A 312 -12.88 16.66 -10.32
C SER A 312 -12.07 16.90 -11.59
N GLY A 313 -10.73 16.91 -11.49
CA GLY A 313 -9.84 17.17 -12.63
C GLY A 313 -9.67 18.65 -12.95
N GLU A 314 -10.19 19.52 -12.10
CA GLU A 314 -10.02 20.98 -12.25
C GLU A 314 -8.54 21.35 -12.18
N LYS A 315 -8.20 22.39 -12.92
CA LYS A 315 -6.86 23.00 -12.92
C LYS A 315 -7.04 24.50 -12.92
N TYR A 316 -6.08 25.20 -12.37
CA TYR A 316 -6.04 26.66 -12.48
C TYR A 316 -4.81 27.10 -13.26
N GLU A 317 -4.96 28.21 -13.97
CA GLU A 317 -3.87 28.79 -14.72
C GLU A 317 -3.02 29.70 -13.83
N TRP A 318 -1.70 29.47 -13.86
CA TRP A 318 -0.76 30.33 -13.18
C TRP A 318 0.47 30.55 -14.07
N ASN A 319 0.72 31.78 -14.45
CA ASN A 319 1.80 32.18 -15.35
C ASN A 319 1.82 31.33 -16.65
N GLY A 320 0.65 31.17 -17.32
CA GLY A 320 0.50 30.43 -18.57
C GLY A 320 0.66 28.89 -18.41
N ARG A 321 0.60 28.37 -17.17
CA ARG A 321 0.70 26.93 -16.90
C ARG A 321 -0.50 26.42 -16.13
N GLN A 322 -1.03 25.30 -16.57
CA GLN A 322 -2.08 24.56 -15.84
C GLN A 322 -1.48 23.88 -14.61
N LYS A 323 -1.97 24.24 -13.42
CA LYS A 323 -1.53 23.71 -12.12
C LYS A 323 -2.62 22.92 -11.42
N ASP A 324 -2.20 21.98 -10.56
CA ASP A 324 -3.08 21.28 -9.65
C ASP A 324 -3.66 22.28 -8.62
N PRO A 325 -4.96 22.20 -8.29
CA PRO A 325 -5.60 23.10 -7.31
C PRO A 325 -5.03 22.99 -5.90
N ARG A 326 -4.46 21.85 -5.52
CA ARG A 326 -3.91 21.64 -4.18
C ARG A 326 -2.74 22.57 -3.90
N TYR A 327 -2.57 22.91 -2.62
CA TYR A 327 -1.45 23.75 -2.21
C TYR A 327 -0.11 23.07 -2.47
N GLU A 328 0.83 23.82 -3.06
CA GLU A 328 2.19 23.40 -3.29
C GLU A 328 3.14 24.45 -2.72
N PHE A 329 3.97 24.05 -1.77
CA PHE A 329 4.94 24.91 -1.12
C PHE A 329 6.37 24.47 -1.39
N ARG A 330 7.30 25.42 -1.45
CA ARG A 330 8.73 25.13 -1.44
C ARG A 330 9.17 24.68 -0.05
N THR A 331 10.22 23.86 0.02
CA THR A 331 10.76 23.40 1.31
C THR A 331 11.20 24.55 2.20
N GLU A 332 11.80 25.58 1.60
CA GLU A 332 12.26 26.79 2.30
C GLU A 332 11.07 27.52 2.98
N THR A 333 9.95 27.64 2.29
CA THR A 333 8.73 28.26 2.83
C THR A 333 8.20 27.46 4.03
N LEU A 334 8.15 26.12 3.90
CA LEU A 334 7.72 25.26 5.00
C LEU A 334 8.64 25.37 6.21
N ARG A 335 9.94 25.38 5.98
CA ARG A 335 10.94 25.54 7.04
C ARG A 335 10.83 26.92 7.72
N SER A 336 10.62 27.98 6.95
CA SER A 336 10.41 29.31 7.51
C SER A 336 9.17 29.37 8.43
N TRP A 337 8.08 28.71 8.04
CA TRP A 337 6.86 28.67 8.83
C TRP A 337 6.98 27.78 10.08
N LEU A 338 7.77 26.72 9.99
CA LEU A 338 8.00 25.75 11.05
C LEU A 338 9.21 26.08 11.93
N GLY A 339 9.97 27.13 11.60
CA GLY A 339 11.21 27.46 12.28
C GLY A 339 11.15 27.40 13.81
N PRO A 340 10.11 27.97 14.45
CA PRO A 340 9.95 27.90 15.91
C PRO A 340 9.73 26.49 16.47
N LEU A 341 9.32 25.54 15.61
CA LEU A 341 9.04 24.16 15.98
C LEU A 341 10.19 23.18 15.66
N ILE A 342 11.16 23.61 14.84
CA ILE A 342 12.31 22.77 14.45
C ILE A 342 13.47 23.03 15.40
N THR A 343 13.64 22.15 16.39
CA THR A 343 14.80 22.20 17.30
C THR A 343 16.03 21.55 16.64
N PRO A 344 17.27 21.90 17.03
CA PRO A 344 18.47 21.30 16.44
C PRO A 344 18.52 19.77 16.52
N GLY A 345 18.06 19.20 17.64
CA GLY A 345 18.00 17.74 17.82
C GLY A 345 16.97 17.06 16.92
N LEU A 346 15.88 17.75 16.62
CA LEU A 346 14.84 17.27 15.72
C LEU A 346 15.24 17.41 14.25
N GLU A 347 15.93 18.50 13.91
CA GLU A 347 16.34 18.83 12.54
C GLU A 347 17.13 17.70 11.87
N SER A 348 18.02 17.04 12.62
CA SER A 348 18.82 15.90 12.11
C SER A 348 18.01 14.66 11.75
N GLN A 349 16.78 14.53 12.26
CA GLN A 349 15.88 13.42 12.04
C GLN A 349 14.93 13.65 10.85
N LEU A 350 14.79 14.89 10.37
CA LEU A 350 13.92 15.26 9.27
C LEU A 350 14.54 14.87 7.93
N ILE A 351 13.73 14.32 7.03
CA ILE A 351 14.16 13.84 5.72
C ILE A 351 13.90 14.87 4.62
N ALA A 352 12.66 15.32 4.49
CA ALA A 352 12.23 16.27 3.45
C ALA A 352 12.28 17.72 3.92
N LEU A 353 12.13 17.95 5.22
CA LEU A 353 12.21 19.24 5.88
C LEU A 353 13.53 19.42 6.67
N GLY A 354 14.48 18.52 6.52
CA GLY A 354 15.81 18.61 7.11
C GLY A 354 16.63 19.78 6.58
N PRO A 355 17.85 19.97 7.10
CA PRO A 355 18.72 21.08 6.71
C PRO A 355 18.96 21.08 5.19
N PRO A 356 19.08 22.25 4.56
CA PRO A 356 19.34 22.32 3.14
C PRO A 356 20.69 21.69 2.85
N LYS A 357 20.70 20.64 2.04
CA LYS A 357 21.95 19.99 1.61
C LYS A 357 22.85 20.99 0.91
N SER A 358 24.10 20.99 1.24
CA SER A 358 25.14 21.82 0.58
C SER A 358 25.23 21.49 -0.91
N ALA A 359 25.81 22.34 -1.71
CA ALA A 359 26.04 22.08 -3.14
C ALA A 359 26.89 20.81 -3.35
N ALA A 360 27.88 20.59 -2.48
CA ALA A 360 28.76 19.43 -2.49
C ALA A 360 27.98 18.12 -2.19
N GLU A 361 27.13 18.10 -1.16
CA GLU A 361 26.28 16.95 -0.83
C GLU A 361 25.28 16.64 -1.94
N ARG A 362 24.68 17.67 -2.55
CA ARG A 362 23.80 17.48 -3.72
C ARG A 362 24.54 16.93 -4.92
N ALA A 363 25.79 17.32 -5.15
CA ALA A 363 26.65 16.79 -6.20
C ALA A 363 27.05 15.35 -5.91
N ALA A 364 27.40 15.01 -4.66
CA ALA A 364 27.72 13.64 -4.22
C ALA A 364 26.54 12.69 -4.41
N VAL A 365 25.34 13.07 -3.99
CA VAL A 365 24.13 12.28 -4.19
C VAL A 365 23.81 12.06 -5.68
N ARG A 366 23.99 13.10 -6.52
CA ARG A 366 23.81 12.97 -7.98
C ARG A 366 24.85 12.04 -8.60
N SER A 367 26.11 12.13 -8.17
CA SER A 367 27.19 11.25 -8.63
C SER A 367 26.92 9.80 -8.26
N GLU A 368 26.51 9.53 -7.01
CA GLU A 368 26.15 8.20 -6.55
C GLU A 368 24.94 7.60 -7.33
N GLN A 369 23.91 8.42 -7.56
CA GLN A 369 22.76 8.01 -8.37
C GLN A 369 23.15 7.71 -9.82
N LYS A 370 24.07 8.51 -10.41
CA LYS A 370 24.62 8.29 -11.75
C LYS A 370 25.40 6.99 -11.80
N ALA A 371 26.28 6.73 -10.81
CA ALA A 371 27.06 5.50 -10.71
C ALA A 371 26.15 4.25 -10.54
N LYS A 372 25.12 4.33 -9.69
CA LYS A 372 24.11 3.27 -9.54
C LYS A 372 23.35 3.00 -10.84
N ALA A 373 22.97 4.06 -11.55
CA ALA A 373 22.27 3.94 -12.83
C ALA A 373 23.17 3.34 -13.93
N GLU A 374 24.44 3.71 -13.95
CA GLU A 374 25.46 3.18 -14.88
C GLU A 374 25.75 1.71 -14.59
N LYS A 375 25.93 1.34 -13.34
CA LYS A 375 26.08 -0.05 -12.89
C LYS A 375 24.86 -0.91 -13.23
N ARG A 376 23.65 -0.36 -13.14
CA ARG A 376 22.43 -1.02 -13.59
C ARG A 376 22.38 -1.20 -15.11
N ARG A 377 22.81 -0.17 -15.88
CA ARG A 377 22.88 -0.25 -17.34
C ARG A 377 23.91 -1.31 -17.80
N SER A 378 25.05 -1.39 -17.15
CA SER A 378 26.07 -2.41 -17.41
C SER A 378 25.51 -3.82 -17.17
N ARG A 379 24.86 -4.05 -16.03
CA ARG A 379 24.21 -5.34 -15.72
C ARG A 379 23.11 -5.75 -16.73
N VAL A 380 22.38 -4.78 -17.27
CA VAL A 380 21.41 -5.03 -18.34
C VAL A 380 22.10 -5.39 -19.66
N LYS A 381 23.21 -4.71 -20.01
CA LYS A 381 24.01 -5.04 -21.19
C LYS A 381 24.66 -6.43 -21.08
N GLU A 382 25.07 -6.84 -19.88
CA GLU A 382 25.64 -8.14 -19.57
C GLU A 382 24.60 -9.28 -19.54
N GLY A 383 23.34 -9.00 -19.90
CA GLY A 383 22.27 -10.01 -19.92
C GLY A 383 21.82 -10.54 -18.56
N ARG A 384 22.30 -9.95 -17.46
CA ARG A 384 21.98 -10.42 -16.08
C ARG A 384 20.50 -10.27 -15.70
N TYR A 385 19.70 -9.58 -16.50
CA TYR A 385 18.24 -9.42 -16.33
C TYR A 385 17.47 -9.97 -17.54
N SER A 386 18.08 -10.84 -18.35
CA SER A 386 17.40 -11.47 -19.48
C SER A 386 16.38 -12.53 -19.07
N GLN A 387 16.42 -12.96 -17.80
CA GLN A 387 15.50 -13.94 -17.24
C GLN A 387 14.45 -13.26 -16.37
N THR A 388 13.21 -13.65 -16.54
CA THR A 388 12.11 -13.24 -15.65
C THR A 388 12.34 -13.83 -14.25
N ARG A 389 11.73 -13.23 -13.22
CA ARG A 389 11.79 -13.77 -11.84
C ARG A 389 11.24 -15.20 -11.76
N ALA A 390 10.21 -15.50 -12.56
CA ALA A 390 9.63 -16.83 -12.65
C ALA A 390 10.65 -17.86 -13.20
N GLU A 391 11.32 -17.52 -14.30
CA GLU A 391 12.37 -18.37 -14.88
C GLU A 391 13.57 -18.54 -13.94
N TYR A 392 13.94 -17.48 -13.21
CA TYR A 392 15.01 -17.56 -12.20
C TYR A 392 14.60 -18.47 -11.04
N SER A 393 13.35 -18.34 -10.56
CA SER A 393 12.81 -19.20 -9.49
C SER A 393 12.71 -20.65 -9.93
N ALA A 394 12.20 -20.91 -11.15
CA ALA A 394 12.13 -22.26 -11.71
C ALA A 394 13.51 -22.93 -11.82
N LYS A 395 14.51 -22.21 -12.33
CA LYS A 395 15.89 -22.70 -12.38
C LYS A 395 16.52 -22.91 -11.00
N ALA A 396 16.16 -22.08 -10.01
CA ALA A 396 16.62 -22.26 -8.65
C ALA A 396 15.98 -23.51 -8.00
N GLU A 397 14.70 -23.75 -8.28
CA GLU A 397 13.96 -24.94 -7.83
C GLU A 397 14.54 -26.23 -8.45
N GLU A 398 14.76 -26.23 -9.76
CA GLU A 398 15.39 -27.34 -10.51
C GLU A 398 16.78 -27.68 -9.94
N ARG A 399 17.60 -26.68 -9.67
CA ARG A 399 18.93 -26.89 -9.05
C ARG A 399 18.82 -27.41 -7.62
N ALA A 400 17.85 -26.94 -6.85
CA ALA A 400 17.60 -27.41 -5.49
C ALA A 400 17.13 -28.89 -5.49
N GLN A 401 16.28 -29.27 -6.45
CA GLN A 401 15.80 -30.62 -6.63
C GLN A 401 16.95 -31.56 -7.04
N LYS A 402 17.77 -31.12 -7.98
CA LYS A 402 18.96 -31.88 -8.39
C LYS A 402 20.01 -32.02 -7.27
N ALA A 403 20.16 -31.01 -6.42
CA ALA A 403 21.01 -31.09 -5.22
C ALA A 403 20.46 -32.10 -4.21
N GLN A 404 19.15 -32.24 -4.10
CA GLN A 404 18.51 -33.22 -3.24
C GLN A 404 18.71 -34.64 -3.76
N GLU A 405 18.50 -34.90 -5.04
CA GLU A 405 18.76 -36.21 -5.69
C GLU A 405 20.21 -36.66 -5.50
N LEU A 406 21.18 -35.74 -5.70
CA LEU A 406 22.60 -36.02 -5.47
C LEU A 406 22.90 -36.25 -3.98
N ARG A 407 22.19 -35.66 -3.07
CA ARG A 407 22.32 -35.90 -1.63
C ARG A 407 21.78 -37.25 -1.23
N GLU A 408 20.63 -37.65 -1.78
CA GLU A 408 20.03 -38.97 -1.57
C GLU A 408 20.88 -40.11 -2.14
N SER A 409 21.64 -39.84 -3.23
CA SER A 409 22.64 -40.78 -3.76
C SER A 409 23.93 -40.84 -2.93
N GLY A 410 24.01 -40.13 -1.78
CA GLY A 410 25.11 -40.25 -0.83
C GLY A 410 26.25 -39.25 -1.03
N LEU A 411 26.15 -38.31 -2.00
CA LEU A 411 27.23 -37.34 -2.24
C LEU A 411 27.37 -36.34 -1.09
N SER A 412 28.60 -35.94 -0.81
CA SER A 412 28.88 -34.90 0.19
C SER A 412 28.48 -33.52 -0.33
N PHE A 413 28.20 -32.57 0.59
CA PHE A 413 27.90 -31.16 0.20
C PHE A 413 28.99 -30.51 -0.66
N SER A 414 30.26 -30.94 -0.48
CA SER A 414 31.37 -30.42 -1.27
C SER A 414 31.35 -31.01 -2.69
N ALA A 415 31.05 -32.30 -2.84
CA ALA A 415 30.94 -32.96 -4.15
C ALA A 415 29.74 -32.40 -4.95
N ILE A 416 28.59 -32.19 -4.29
CA ILE A 416 27.42 -31.58 -4.90
C ILE A 416 27.72 -30.15 -5.34
N ALA A 417 28.44 -29.38 -4.54
CA ALA A 417 28.83 -28.02 -4.88
C ALA A 417 29.71 -27.94 -6.13
N VAL A 418 30.64 -28.88 -6.29
CA VAL A 418 31.48 -29.01 -7.49
C VAL A 418 30.63 -29.40 -8.70
N GLN A 419 29.75 -30.40 -8.57
CA GLN A 419 28.94 -30.91 -9.68
C GLN A 419 27.89 -29.92 -10.17
N LEU A 420 27.38 -29.05 -9.28
CA LEU A 420 26.38 -28.01 -9.63
C LEU A 420 27.02 -26.64 -9.83
N GLU A 421 28.34 -26.55 -9.91
CA GLU A 421 29.11 -25.31 -10.09
C GLU A 421 28.67 -24.20 -9.13
N THR A 422 28.56 -24.52 -7.85
CA THR A 422 28.03 -23.58 -6.84
C THR A 422 28.84 -23.64 -5.54
N SER A 423 28.54 -22.77 -4.58
CA SER A 423 29.21 -22.83 -3.28
C SER A 423 28.55 -23.83 -2.34
N LYS A 424 29.35 -24.45 -1.47
CA LYS A 424 28.91 -25.38 -0.41
C LYS A 424 27.84 -24.75 0.50
N GLY A 425 27.93 -23.43 0.74
CA GLY A 425 26.94 -22.69 1.52
C GLY A 425 25.55 -22.68 0.83
N ARG A 426 25.53 -22.50 -0.49
CA ARG A 426 24.31 -22.48 -1.29
C ARG A 426 23.64 -23.86 -1.39
N VAL A 427 24.41 -24.91 -1.47
CA VAL A 427 23.91 -26.30 -1.40
C VAL A 427 23.25 -26.58 -0.05
N ARG A 428 23.87 -26.13 1.05
CA ARG A 428 23.26 -26.22 2.40
C ARG A 428 21.96 -25.45 2.52
N GLU A 429 21.89 -24.26 1.91
CA GLU A 429 20.70 -23.42 1.91
C GLU A 429 19.56 -24.09 1.12
N TRP A 430 19.84 -24.65 -0.05
CA TRP A 430 18.85 -25.36 -0.86
C TRP A 430 18.27 -26.61 -0.17
N LEU A 431 19.07 -27.29 0.65
CA LEU A 431 18.69 -28.50 1.37
C LEU A 431 18.14 -28.22 2.77
N LYS A 432 18.23 -26.97 3.25
CA LYS A 432 17.68 -26.55 4.54
C LYS A 432 16.16 -26.56 4.51
N GLY A 433 15.54 -27.55 5.18
CA GLY A 433 14.08 -27.74 5.25
C GLY A 433 13.55 -28.92 4.41
N ARG A 434 14.36 -29.51 3.51
CA ARG A 434 13.94 -30.68 2.71
C ARG A 434 14.36 -32.03 3.31
N THR A 435 15.24 -32.05 4.31
CA THR A 435 15.75 -33.27 4.96
C THR A 435 14.88 -33.78 6.11
N ALA A 436 13.67 -33.27 6.33
CA ALA A 436 12.82 -33.65 7.46
C ALA A 436 11.84 -34.81 7.16
N CYS A 437 11.91 -35.44 5.99
CA CYS A 437 10.97 -36.52 5.62
C CYS A 437 11.67 -37.79 5.07
N ALA A 438 12.67 -38.32 5.81
CA ALA A 438 13.13 -39.69 5.57
C ALA A 438 13.75 -40.29 6.85
N ARG A 439 12.91 -40.59 7.84
CA ARG A 439 13.21 -41.69 8.75
C ARG A 439 12.25 -42.82 8.39
N PRO A 440 12.76 -43.99 7.97
CA PRO A 440 11.90 -45.14 7.82
C PRO A 440 11.43 -45.55 9.23
N CYS A 441 10.10 -45.71 9.39
CA CYS A 441 9.53 -46.39 10.53
C CYS A 441 10.06 -47.82 10.55
N ILE A 442 11.00 -48.11 11.45
CA ILE A 442 11.30 -49.46 11.84
C ILE A 442 10.14 -49.91 12.69
N ALA A 443 9.32 -50.80 12.16
CA ALA A 443 8.35 -51.56 12.92
C ALA A 443 9.06 -52.40 13.98
N PRO A 444 8.59 -52.47 15.22
CA PRO A 444 9.10 -53.43 16.19
C PRO A 444 8.68 -54.84 15.76
N ALA A 445 9.67 -55.71 15.60
CA ALA A 445 9.46 -57.14 15.43
C ALA A 445 9.11 -57.80 16.78
N GLY A 446 8.13 -58.68 16.78
CA GLY A 446 7.92 -59.72 17.74
C GLY A 446 6.95 -59.41 18.86
#